data_260289d2e69718938e43a42d5eab04a3
#
_entry.id   260289d2e69718938e43a42d5eab04a3
#
_cell.length_a   1.000
_cell.length_b   1.000
_cell.length_c   1.000
_cell.angle_alpha   90.00
_cell.angle_beta   90.00
_cell.angle_gamma   90.00
#
_symmetry.space_group_name_H-M   'P 1'
#
loop_
_entity.id
_entity.type
_entity.pdbx_description
1 polymer ?
#
loop_
_entity_poly.entity_id
_entity_poly.type
_entity_poly.pdbx_seq_one_letter_code
_entity_poly.pdbx_strand_id
1 'polypeptide(L)'
;MSQALSNLLTLLNLEKIEEGLFRGQSEDLGLRQVFGGQVVGQALYAAKATVPAERLVHSFHSYFLRPGDSLKPIVYDVEVLRDGNSFSARRVAAIQNGKPIFYMTASFQAPEPGFEHQKAMPSAPSPDGLASEMDIAHKLSHLLPAPLKEKFLRDKPLEIRPVEFHNPMKGHVAEPVRQVWIRANGEVGDDLQTHQSLLGYASDFNFLVVALQPHGVGFLESGMQVATIDHSMWFHRPFNLNEWLLYSVESTSASSARGFVRGEFYTQDGILVASTVQEGVMRRRD
;
A
#
# COMPACT_ATOMS: atom_id res chain seq x y z
N MET A 1 -0.49 -5.79 20.52
CA MET A 1 -0.79 -6.02 19.07
C MET A 1 -2.29 -6.12 18.92
N SER A 2 -2.89 -5.35 18.02
CA SER A 2 -4.33 -5.49 17.70
C SER A 2 -4.59 -6.82 16.99
N GLN A 3 -5.81 -7.37 17.11
CA GLN A 3 -6.18 -8.58 16.39
C GLN A 3 -6.11 -8.39 14.86
N ALA A 4 -6.46 -7.21 14.38
CA ALA A 4 -6.37 -6.87 12.97
C ALA A 4 -4.93 -6.90 12.44
N LEU A 5 -3.95 -6.39 13.21
CA LEU A 5 -2.53 -6.47 12.84
C LEU A 5 -2.04 -7.93 12.84
N SER A 6 -2.40 -8.71 13.86
CA SER A 6 -2.04 -10.14 13.91
C SER A 6 -2.60 -10.91 12.71
N ASN A 7 -3.86 -10.64 12.34
CA ASN A 7 -4.50 -11.24 11.17
C ASN A 7 -3.78 -10.84 9.87
N LEU A 8 -3.40 -9.56 9.72
CA LEU A 8 -2.66 -9.09 8.54
C LEU A 8 -1.29 -9.75 8.44
N LEU A 9 -0.53 -9.85 9.53
CA LEU A 9 0.77 -10.52 9.54
C LEU A 9 0.63 -12.00 9.12
N THR A 10 -0.42 -12.68 9.61
CA THR A 10 -0.74 -14.05 9.19
C THR A 10 -1.11 -14.12 7.71
N LEU A 11 -1.89 -13.14 7.21
CA LEU A 11 -2.31 -13.05 5.81
C LEU A 11 -1.13 -12.83 4.86
N LEU A 12 -0.14 -12.05 5.28
CA LEU A 12 1.07 -11.79 4.48
C LEU A 12 2.08 -12.93 4.51
N ASN A 13 2.00 -13.83 5.51
CA ASN A 13 2.85 -15.01 5.61
C ASN A 13 2.28 -16.15 4.74
N LEU A 14 2.91 -16.42 3.61
CA LEU A 14 2.40 -17.35 2.61
C LEU A 14 2.80 -18.80 2.93
N GLU A 15 1.94 -19.72 2.52
CA GLU A 15 2.27 -21.15 2.48
C GLU A 15 3.17 -21.43 1.26
N LYS A 16 4.36 -21.99 1.49
CA LYS A 16 5.20 -22.49 0.41
C LYS A 16 4.65 -23.84 -0.06
N ILE A 17 4.28 -23.96 -1.33
CA ILE A 17 3.77 -25.18 -1.95
C ILE A 17 4.94 -25.97 -2.57
N GLU A 18 5.80 -25.27 -3.31
CA GLU A 18 6.95 -25.82 -4.03
C GLU A 18 8.01 -24.71 -4.18
N GLU A 19 9.18 -25.01 -4.71
CA GLU A 19 10.20 -24.01 -5.01
C GLU A 19 9.66 -22.95 -5.98
N GLY A 20 9.70 -21.70 -5.55
CA GLY A 20 9.13 -20.58 -6.30
C GLY A 20 7.60 -20.49 -6.32
N LEU A 21 6.87 -21.43 -5.70
CA LEU A 21 5.41 -21.46 -5.73
C LEU A 21 4.81 -21.32 -4.33
N PHE A 22 3.97 -20.29 -4.13
CA PHE A 22 3.37 -19.96 -2.84
C PHE A 22 1.84 -19.80 -2.96
N ARG A 23 1.14 -20.00 -1.84
CA ARG A 23 -0.29 -19.74 -1.72
C ARG A 23 -0.56 -18.76 -0.58
N GLY A 24 -1.27 -17.67 -0.90
CA GLY A 24 -1.81 -16.72 0.08
C GLY A 24 -3.32 -16.82 0.18
N GLN A 25 -3.85 -16.66 1.39
CA GLN A 25 -5.27 -16.45 1.58
C GLN A 25 -5.64 -15.01 1.17
N SER A 26 -6.92 -14.75 0.93
CA SER A 26 -7.43 -13.41 0.67
C SER A 26 -8.30 -12.93 1.81
N GLU A 27 -8.35 -11.62 2.02
CA GLU A 27 -9.24 -10.98 2.99
C GLU A 27 -10.28 -10.12 2.28
N ASP A 28 -11.53 -10.26 2.68
CA ASP A 28 -12.61 -9.38 2.24
C ASP A 28 -12.69 -8.13 3.14
N LEU A 29 -12.08 -7.05 2.67
CA LEU A 29 -12.22 -5.73 3.30
C LEU A 29 -13.56 -5.04 3.01
N GLY A 30 -14.51 -5.78 2.40
CA GLY A 30 -15.79 -5.27 1.97
C GLY A 30 -15.74 -4.44 0.69
N LEU A 31 -14.66 -4.57 -0.06
CA LEU A 31 -14.47 -4.05 -1.40
C LEU A 31 -15.04 -5.05 -2.42
N ARG A 32 -15.24 -4.59 -3.67
CA ARG A 32 -15.70 -5.48 -4.76
C ARG A 32 -14.63 -6.50 -5.20
N GLN A 33 -13.41 -6.31 -4.80
CA GLN A 33 -12.23 -7.08 -5.21
C GLN A 33 -11.20 -7.10 -4.10
N VAL A 34 -10.23 -8.02 -4.19
CA VAL A 34 -9.07 -8.05 -3.30
C VAL A 34 -8.38 -6.69 -3.29
N PHE A 35 -8.00 -6.23 -2.10
CA PHE A 35 -7.25 -5.00 -1.93
C PHE A 35 -5.86 -5.12 -2.59
N GLY A 36 -5.48 -4.13 -3.40
CA GLY A 36 -4.23 -4.16 -4.15
C GLY A 36 -2.99 -4.24 -3.26
N GLY A 37 -2.99 -3.52 -2.16
CA GLY A 37 -1.91 -3.58 -1.16
C GLY A 37 -1.70 -4.98 -0.58
N GLN A 38 -2.76 -5.80 -0.41
CA GLN A 38 -2.62 -7.20 -0.01
C GLN A 38 -1.81 -7.99 -1.04
N VAL A 39 -2.13 -7.83 -2.33
CA VAL A 39 -1.43 -8.55 -3.41
C VAL A 39 0.02 -8.11 -3.49
N VAL A 40 0.31 -6.81 -3.32
CA VAL A 40 1.67 -6.26 -3.25
C VAL A 40 2.46 -6.86 -2.09
N GLY A 41 1.93 -6.82 -0.87
CA GLY A 41 2.61 -7.34 0.33
C GLY A 41 2.89 -8.84 0.23
N GLN A 42 1.93 -9.63 -0.25
CA GLN A 42 2.09 -11.07 -0.47
C GLN A 42 3.10 -11.37 -1.60
N ALA A 43 3.08 -10.62 -2.69
CA ALA A 43 4.04 -10.79 -3.78
C ALA A 43 5.48 -10.45 -3.34
N LEU A 44 5.66 -9.42 -2.50
CA LEU A 44 6.95 -9.09 -1.88
C LEU A 44 7.46 -10.22 -1.00
N TYR A 45 6.58 -10.80 -0.16
CA TYR A 45 6.91 -11.96 0.66
C TYR A 45 7.37 -13.14 -0.21
N ALA A 46 6.59 -13.50 -1.24
CA ALA A 46 6.92 -14.61 -2.15
C ALA A 46 8.28 -14.38 -2.84
N ALA A 47 8.51 -13.18 -3.38
CA ALA A 47 9.79 -12.84 -4.02
C ALA A 47 10.96 -12.96 -3.04
N LYS A 48 10.82 -12.39 -1.83
CA LYS A 48 11.87 -12.41 -0.80
C LYS A 48 12.20 -13.83 -0.32
N ALA A 49 11.22 -14.71 -0.22
CA ALA A 49 11.43 -16.11 0.19
C ALA A 49 12.32 -16.91 -0.78
N THR A 50 12.63 -16.38 -1.97
CA THR A 50 13.47 -17.02 -2.99
C THR A 50 14.85 -16.38 -3.15
N VAL A 51 15.21 -15.39 -2.34
CA VAL A 51 16.52 -14.72 -2.38
C VAL A 51 17.27 -14.95 -1.06
N PRO A 52 18.61 -14.82 -1.05
CA PRO A 52 19.40 -14.89 0.19
C PRO A 52 18.89 -13.96 1.28
N ALA A 53 19.00 -14.37 2.54
CA ALA A 53 18.40 -13.67 3.69
C ALA A 53 18.92 -12.23 3.84
N GLU A 54 20.19 -12.00 3.54
CA GLU A 54 20.85 -10.69 3.64
C GLU A 54 20.44 -9.69 2.56
N ARG A 55 19.75 -10.14 1.49
CA ARG A 55 19.30 -9.28 0.40
C ARG A 55 17.91 -8.75 0.68
N LEU A 56 17.80 -7.45 0.85
CA LEU A 56 16.55 -6.74 1.08
C LEU A 56 16.00 -6.17 -0.22
N VAL A 57 14.68 -6.09 -0.34
CA VAL A 57 14.06 -5.43 -1.49
C VAL A 57 14.41 -3.94 -1.45
N HIS A 58 14.88 -3.41 -2.58
CA HIS A 58 15.10 -1.97 -2.74
C HIS A 58 14.14 -1.34 -3.74
N SER A 59 13.50 -2.14 -4.63
CA SER A 59 12.46 -1.62 -5.52
C SER A 59 11.55 -2.73 -6.04
N PHE A 60 10.31 -2.34 -6.38
CA PHE A 60 9.42 -3.15 -7.21
C PHE A 60 8.62 -2.28 -8.20
N HIS A 61 8.18 -2.93 -9.30
CA HIS A 61 7.28 -2.38 -10.31
C HIS A 61 6.20 -3.40 -10.61
N SER A 62 4.95 -2.97 -10.65
CA SER A 62 3.82 -3.89 -10.78
C SER A 62 2.69 -3.37 -11.65
N TYR A 63 1.90 -4.31 -12.22
CA TYR A 63 0.66 -4.03 -12.94
C TYR A 63 -0.48 -4.89 -12.41
N PHE A 64 -1.62 -4.26 -12.18
CA PHE A 64 -2.89 -4.91 -11.88
C PHE A 64 -3.64 -5.17 -13.20
N LEU A 65 -3.88 -6.44 -13.50
CA LEU A 65 -4.42 -6.88 -14.79
C LEU A 65 -5.91 -7.18 -14.74
N ARG A 66 -6.38 -7.71 -13.61
CA ARG A 66 -7.76 -8.16 -13.40
C ARG A 66 -8.16 -8.00 -11.96
N PRO A 67 -9.45 -7.77 -11.66
CA PRO A 67 -9.93 -7.81 -10.28
C PRO A 67 -9.74 -9.22 -9.68
N GLY A 68 -9.17 -9.29 -8.49
CA GLY A 68 -9.05 -10.51 -7.71
C GLY A 68 -10.31 -10.77 -6.88
N ASP A 69 -10.67 -12.04 -6.71
CA ASP A 69 -11.77 -12.50 -5.87
C ASP A 69 -11.30 -12.63 -4.42
N SER A 70 -11.85 -11.82 -3.51
CA SER A 70 -11.48 -11.81 -2.09
C SER A 70 -11.88 -13.08 -1.32
N LEU A 71 -12.69 -13.95 -1.92
CA LEU A 71 -13.11 -15.21 -1.31
C LEU A 71 -12.25 -16.41 -1.72
N LYS A 72 -11.25 -16.21 -2.56
CA LYS A 72 -10.39 -17.27 -3.09
C LYS A 72 -8.93 -17.01 -2.76
N PRO A 73 -8.13 -18.06 -2.52
CA PRO A 73 -6.70 -17.93 -2.37
C PRO A 73 -6.05 -17.46 -3.68
N ILE A 74 -4.86 -16.86 -3.55
CA ILE A 74 -4.03 -16.44 -4.66
C ILE A 74 -2.79 -17.32 -4.68
N VAL A 75 -2.43 -17.82 -5.87
CA VAL A 75 -1.17 -18.50 -6.11
C VAL A 75 -0.15 -17.48 -6.61
N TYR A 76 1.03 -17.47 -6.01
CA TYR A 76 2.16 -16.64 -6.39
C TYR A 76 3.24 -17.52 -7.00
N ASP A 77 3.51 -17.31 -8.28
CA ASP A 77 4.55 -17.99 -9.05
C ASP A 77 5.73 -17.04 -9.24
N VAL A 78 6.89 -17.42 -8.69
CA VAL A 78 8.11 -16.60 -8.64
C VAL A 78 9.13 -17.13 -9.63
N GLU A 79 9.42 -16.33 -10.64
CA GLU A 79 10.48 -16.58 -11.60
C GLU A 79 11.78 -15.90 -11.16
N VAL A 80 12.87 -16.65 -11.16
CA VAL A 80 14.21 -16.14 -10.97
C VAL A 80 14.70 -15.49 -12.26
N LEU A 81 14.79 -14.16 -12.29
CA LEU A 81 15.30 -13.43 -13.45
C LEU A 81 16.83 -13.33 -13.44
N ARG A 82 17.39 -13.10 -12.23
CA ARG A 82 18.83 -12.92 -12.07
C ARG A 82 19.24 -13.15 -10.62
N ASP A 83 20.40 -13.80 -10.46
CA ASP A 83 21.21 -13.78 -9.23
C ASP A 83 22.64 -13.39 -9.59
N GLY A 84 22.99 -12.14 -9.30
CA GLY A 84 24.33 -11.59 -9.44
C GLY A 84 25.05 -11.47 -8.09
N ASN A 85 26.26 -10.94 -8.08
CA ASN A 85 27.04 -10.80 -6.86
C ASN A 85 26.38 -9.83 -5.86
N SER A 86 25.89 -8.66 -6.31
CA SER A 86 25.28 -7.63 -5.45
C SER A 86 23.75 -7.62 -5.51
N PHE A 87 23.14 -7.98 -6.65
CA PHE A 87 21.71 -7.85 -6.90
C PHE A 87 21.06 -9.18 -7.27
N SER A 88 19.81 -9.36 -6.82
CA SER A 88 18.88 -10.38 -7.30
C SER A 88 17.64 -9.73 -7.88
N ALA A 89 17.06 -10.34 -8.92
CA ALA A 89 15.78 -9.90 -9.48
C ALA A 89 14.79 -11.07 -9.57
N ARG A 90 13.54 -10.80 -9.24
CA ARG A 90 12.44 -11.77 -9.28
C ARG A 90 11.25 -11.19 -10.03
N ARG A 91 10.57 -12.03 -10.79
CA ARG A 91 9.24 -11.72 -11.31
C ARG A 91 8.21 -12.60 -10.59
N VAL A 92 7.13 -11.99 -10.12
CA VAL A 92 6.04 -12.67 -9.43
C VAL A 92 4.76 -12.52 -10.25
N ALA A 93 4.10 -13.64 -10.55
CA ALA A 93 2.74 -13.65 -11.06
C ALA A 93 1.77 -14.03 -9.94
N ALA A 94 0.80 -13.17 -9.63
CA ALA A 94 -0.32 -13.53 -8.77
C ALA A 94 -1.46 -14.09 -9.62
N ILE A 95 -1.92 -15.31 -9.33
CA ILE A 95 -2.80 -16.09 -10.20
C ILE A 95 -4.07 -16.49 -9.44
N GLN A 96 -5.22 -16.27 -10.05
CA GLN A 96 -6.51 -16.83 -9.62
C GLN A 96 -7.25 -17.43 -10.82
N ASN A 97 -7.96 -18.54 -10.62
CA ASN A 97 -8.72 -19.23 -11.67
C ASN A 97 -7.87 -19.50 -12.95
N GLY A 98 -6.58 -19.81 -12.77
CA GLY A 98 -5.66 -20.09 -13.87
C GLY A 98 -5.25 -18.86 -14.71
N LYS A 99 -5.55 -17.65 -14.25
CA LYS A 99 -5.22 -16.40 -14.95
C LYS A 99 -4.45 -15.45 -14.03
N PRO A 100 -3.38 -14.79 -14.54
CA PRO A 100 -2.70 -13.76 -13.77
C PRO A 100 -3.64 -12.57 -13.53
N ILE A 101 -3.75 -12.15 -12.28
CA ILE A 101 -4.47 -10.95 -11.85
C ILE A 101 -3.52 -9.78 -11.62
N PHE A 102 -2.22 -10.08 -11.40
CA PHE A 102 -1.19 -9.10 -11.09
C PHE A 102 0.18 -9.64 -11.49
N TYR A 103 1.10 -8.75 -11.89
CA TYR A 103 2.52 -9.02 -12.05
C TYR A 103 3.34 -8.00 -11.27
N MET A 104 4.45 -8.47 -10.68
CA MET A 104 5.47 -7.64 -10.06
C MET A 104 6.85 -8.08 -10.51
N THR A 105 7.75 -7.12 -10.76
CA THR A 105 9.19 -7.36 -10.82
C THR A 105 9.84 -6.64 -9.65
N ALA A 106 10.58 -7.37 -8.82
CA ALA A 106 11.26 -6.84 -7.63
C ALA A 106 12.76 -7.05 -7.73
N SER A 107 13.53 -6.07 -7.24
CA SER A 107 14.98 -6.09 -7.16
C SER A 107 15.45 -6.04 -5.71
N PHE A 108 16.48 -6.83 -5.40
CA PHE A 108 17.01 -7.03 -4.06
C PHE A 108 18.51 -6.77 -4.05
N GLN A 109 19.02 -6.21 -2.95
CA GLN A 109 20.42 -5.90 -2.77
C GLN A 109 20.85 -6.20 -1.33
N ALA A 110 22.09 -6.68 -1.13
CA ALA A 110 22.71 -6.67 0.18
C ALA A 110 23.08 -5.22 0.57
N PRO A 111 22.99 -4.83 1.86
CA PRO A 111 23.42 -3.49 2.29
C PRO A 111 24.85 -3.18 1.86
N GLU A 112 25.05 -2.01 1.30
CA GLU A 112 26.33 -1.58 0.74
C GLU A 112 26.54 -0.09 1.02
N PRO A 113 27.72 0.38 1.47
CA PRO A 113 27.96 1.80 1.68
C PRO A 113 28.04 2.55 0.35
N GLY A 114 27.60 3.82 0.33
CA GLY A 114 27.57 4.62 -0.89
C GLY A 114 27.40 6.11 -0.61
N PHE A 115 27.19 6.88 -1.67
CA PHE A 115 26.82 8.29 -1.57
C PHE A 115 25.40 8.43 -1.08
N GLU A 116 25.14 9.46 -0.24
CA GLU A 116 23.82 9.70 0.32
C GLU A 116 23.37 11.15 0.10
N HIS A 117 22.12 11.30 -0.27
CA HIS A 117 21.36 12.55 -0.24
C HIS A 117 19.87 12.23 -0.20
N GLN A 118 19.06 13.17 0.19
CA GLN A 118 17.60 13.05 0.15
C GLN A 118 16.94 14.43 0.00
N LYS A 119 15.68 14.42 -0.45
CA LYS A 119 14.81 15.60 -0.37
C LYS A 119 14.41 15.86 1.09
N ALA A 120 14.28 17.13 1.46
CA ALA A 120 13.76 17.50 2.77
C ALA A 120 12.30 17.06 2.93
N MET A 121 11.95 16.57 4.12
CA MET A 121 10.57 16.26 4.47
C MET A 121 9.70 17.53 4.38
N PRO A 122 8.52 17.45 3.74
CA PRO A 122 7.58 18.58 3.76
C PRO A 122 7.06 18.84 5.18
N SER A 123 6.71 20.09 5.47
CA SER A 123 6.16 20.45 6.77
C SER A 123 4.82 19.73 7.01
N ALA A 124 4.67 19.14 8.18
CA ALA A 124 3.45 18.51 8.66
C ALA A 124 3.33 18.71 10.18
N PRO A 125 2.12 18.83 10.75
CA PRO A 125 1.94 18.81 12.19
C PRO A 125 2.29 17.43 12.78
N SER A 126 2.68 17.38 14.07
CA SER A 126 2.92 16.12 14.78
C SER A 126 1.67 15.22 14.74
N PRO A 127 1.84 13.89 14.66
CA PRO A 127 0.71 12.96 14.72
C PRO A 127 -0.04 13.01 16.07
N ASP A 128 0.60 13.43 17.15
CA ASP A 128 0.02 13.35 18.52
C ASP A 128 -1.25 14.19 18.70
N GLY A 129 -1.38 15.29 17.96
CA GLY A 129 -2.56 16.17 18.00
C GLY A 129 -3.65 15.84 16.99
N LEU A 130 -3.45 14.86 16.12
CA LEU A 130 -4.36 14.53 15.02
C LEU A 130 -5.34 13.42 15.40
N ALA A 131 -6.59 13.54 14.95
CA ALA A 131 -7.57 12.46 15.07
C ALA A 131 -7.22 11.33 14.09
N SER A 132 -7.33 10.08 14.57
CA SER A 132 -7.18 8.92 13.68
C SER A 132 -8.38 8.77 12.74
N GLU A 133 -8.21 8.01 11.65
CA GLU A 133 -9.34 7.62 10.77
C GLU A 133 -10.45 6.90 11.57
N MET A 134 -10.09 6.14 12.62
CA MET A 134 -11.06 5.49 13.50
C MET A 134 -11.83 6.51 14.36
N ASP A 135 -11.15 7.52 14.93
CA ASP A 135 -11.84 8.60 15.66
C ASP A 135 -12.81 9.35 14.76
N ILE A 136 -12.40 9.62 13.53
CA ILE A 136 -13.23 10.28 12.51
C ILE A 136 -14.42 9.39 12.14
N ALA A 137 -14.18 8.09 11.89
CA ALA A 137 -15.23 7.12 11.57
C ALA A 137 -16.26 7.01 12.71
N HIS A 138 -15.82 6.97 13.96
CA HIS A 138 -16.72 6.98 15.13
C HIS A 138 -17.58 8.25 15.20
N LYS A 139 -16.96 9.43 15.03
CA LYS A 139 -17.69 10.72 15.02
C LYS A 139 -18.73 10.81 13.92
N LEU A 140 -18.42 10.27 12.73
CA LEU A 140 -19.30 10.33 11.55
C LEU A 140 -20.21 9.09 11.41
N SER A 141 -20.13 8.13 12.32
CA SER A 141 -20.84 6.85 12.22
C SER A 141 -22.36 6.99 12.16
N HIS A 142 -22.92 8.06 12.73
CA HIS A 142 -24.35 8.37 12.69
C HIS A 142 -24.86 8.79 11.29
N LEU A 143 -23.94 9.21 10.40
CA LEU A 143 -24.24 9.59 9.01
C LEU A 143 -24.12 8.41 8.02
N LEU A 144 -23.55 7.27 8.46
CA LEU A 144 -23.30 6.13 7.59
C LEU A 144 -24.49 5.16 7.58
N PRO A 145 -24.88 4.63 6.40
CA PRO A 145 -25.80 3.50 6.30
C PRO A 145 -25.25 2.29 7.07
N ALA A 146 -26.15 1.47 7.66
CA ALA A 146 -25.76 0.35 8.53
C ALA A 146 -24.69 -0.61 7.93
N PRO A 147 -24.76 -1.03 6.66
CA PRO A 147 -23.73 -1.90 6.07
C PRO A 147 -22.34 -1.25 5.99
N LEU A 148 -22.30 0.07 5.76
CA LEU A 148 -21.03 0.82 5.70
C LEU A 148 -20.50 1.09 7.11
N LYS A 149 -21.36 1.36 8.08
CA LYS A 149 -20.98 1.60 9.47
C LYS A 149 -20.16 0.45 10.03
N GLU A 150 -20.60 -0.79 9.86
CA GLU A 150 -19.87 -1.96 10.35
C GLU A 150 -18.46 -2.05 9.75
N LYS A 151 -18.30 -1.79 8.45
CA LYS A 151 -17.00 -1.82 7.76
C LYS A 151 -16.05 -0.71 8.21
N PHE A 152 -16.55 0.52 8.36
CA PHE A 152 -15.75 1.66 8.76
C PHE A 152 -15.30 1.59 10.22
N LEU A 153 -16.07 0.93 11.09
CA LEU A 153 -15.78 0.78 12.52
C LEU A 153 -15.01 -0.51 12.86
N ARG A 154 -14.66 -1.35 11.88
CA ARG A 154 -13.77 -2.50 12.13
C ARG A 154 -12.39 -2.02 12.58
N ASP A 155 -11.81 -2.74 13.54
CA ASP A 155 -10.41 -2.57 13.92
C ASP A 155 -9.49 -2.73 12.69
N LYS A 156 -8.47 -1.89 12.60
CA LYS A 156 -7.58 -1.82 11.44
C LYS A 156 -6.15 -2.18 11.83
N PRO A 157 -5.41 -2.86 10.93
CA PRO A 157 -4.03 -3.26 11.20
C PRO A 157 -3.05 -2.08 11.26
N LEU A 158 -3.43 -0.94 10.66
CA LEU A 158 -2.66 0.29 10.65
C LEU A 158 -3.44 1.41 11.32
N GLU A 159 -2.79 2.21 12.12
CA GLU A 159 -3.30 3.49 12.59
C GLU A 159 -2.91 4.56 11.57
N ILE A 160 -3.92 5.27 11.05
CA ILE A 160 -3.75 6.33 10.07
C ILE A 160 -4.33 7.61 10.65
N ARG A 161 -3.54 8.69 10.63
CA ARG A 161 -3.95 10.03 11.06
C ARG A 161 -3.78 11.01 9.90
N PRO A 162 -4.86 11.37 9.19
CA PRO A 162 -4.80 12.37 8.14
C PRO A 162 -4.47 13.75 8.72
N VAL A 163 -3.57 14.48 8.07
CA VAL A 163 -3.26 15.87 8.42
C VAL A 163 -4.47 16.76 8.12
N GLU A 164 -5.14 16.48 7.00
CA GLU A 164 -6.39 17.14 6.62
C GLU A 164 -7.45 16.09 6.28
N PHE A 165 -8.66 16.29 6.79
CA PHE A 165 -9.78 15.40 6.50
C PHE A 165 -10.46 15.75 5.18
N HIS A 166 -10.52 14.78 4.27
CA HIS A 166 -11.28 14.83 3.03
C HIS A 166 -12.44 13.84 3.09
N ASN A 167 -13.68 14.32 2.90
CA ASN A 167 -14.87 13.49 2.95
C ASN A 167 -14.91 12.53 1.74
N PRO A 168 -14.83 11.21 1.91
CA PRO A 168 -14.82 10.27 0.79
C PRO A 168 -16.17 10.16 0.07
N MET A 169 -17.27 10.55 0.72
CA MET A 169 -18.63 10.49 0.18
C MET A 169 -19.01 11.74 -0.61
N LYS A 170 -18.38 12.87 -0.33
CA LYS A 170 -18.69 14.16 -0.96
C LYS A 170 -17.38 14.93 -1.13
N GLY A 171 -16.87 14.94 -2.35
CA GLY A 171 -15.67 15.69 -2.69
C GLY A 171 -15.88 17.21 -2.59
N HIS A 172 -14.78 17.91 -2.40
CA HIS A 172 -14.65 19.35 -2.60
C HIS A 172 -13.36 19.62 -3.35
N VAL A 173 -13.30 20.71 -4.07
CA VAL A 173 -12.09 21.10 -4.81
C VAL A 173 -10.99 21.47 -3.81
N ALA A 174 -9.84 20.80 -3.92
CA ALA A 174 -8.67 21.01 -3.08
C ALA A 174 -7.39 20.81 -3.89
N GLU A 175 -6.26 21.27 -3.35
CA GLU A 175 -4.95 21.01 -3.92
C GLU A 175 -4.68 19.50 -4.04
N PRO A 176 -3.98 19.07 -5.09
CA PRO A 176 -3.68 17.65 -5.33
C PRO A 176 -2.56 17.12 -4.43
N VAL A 177 -2.63 17.45 -3.15
CA VAL A 177 -1.65 17.02 -2.13
C VAL A 177 -2.39 16.47 -0.93
N ARG A 178 -1.85 15.40 -0.33
CA ARG A 178 -2.37 14.81 0.89
C ARG A 178 -1.22 14.30 1.76
N GLN A 179 -1.35 14.52 3.06
CA GLN A 179 -0.41 14.00 4.03
C GLN A 179 -1.16 13.17 5.08
N VAL A 180 -0.63 12.00 5.37
CA VAL A 180 -1.15 11.13 6.42
C VAL A 180 0.01 10.55 7.23
N TRP A 181 -0.15 10.47 8.54
CA TRP A 181 0.73 9.69 9.40
C TRP A 181 0.24 8.26 9.48
N ILE A 182 1.15 7.30 9.34
CA ILE A 182 0.83 5.87 9.35
C ILE A 182 1.79 5.16 10.31
N ARG A 183 1.25 4.23 11.10
CA ARG A 183 2.03 3.24 11.85
C ARG A 183 1.27 1.92 11.99
N ALA A 184 1.95 0.86 12.41
CA ALA A 184 1.30 -0.40 12.79
C ALA A 184 0.41 -0.19 14.03
N ASN A 185 -0.76 -0.83 14.06
CA ASN A 185 -1.66 -0.79 15.22
C ASN A 185 -1.26 -1.86 16.24
N GLY A 186 -0.06 -1.72 16.78
CA GLY A 186 0.59 -2.63 17.70
C GLY A 186 2.04 -2.90 17.31
N GLU A 187 2.71 -3.78 18.04
CA GLU A 187 4.12 -4.09 17.79
C GLU A 187 4.30 -5.11 16.67
N VAL A 188 5.19 -4.83 15.75
CA VAL A 188 5.76 -5.71 14.73
C VAL A 188 7.18 -6.04 15.18
N GLY A 189 7.63 -7.28 15.02
CA GLY A 189 9.03 -7.65 15.34
C GLY A 189 10.06 -6.85 14.53
N ASP A 190 11.34 -7.04 14.85
CA ASP A 190 12.44 -6.20 14.32
C ASP A 190 12.88 -6.56 12.89
N ASP A 191 12.24 -7.55 12.26
CA ASP A 191 12.58 -7.98 10.90
C ASP A 191 12.19 -6.94 9.86
N LEU A 192 13.19 -6.28 9.25
CA LEU A 192 12.96 -5.25 8.24
C LEU A 192 12.17 -5.75 7.03
N GLN A 193 12.28 -7.01 6.66
CA GLN A 193 11.50 -7.61 5.58
C GLN A 193 9.99 -7.54 5.88
N THR A 194 9.60 -7.82 7.11
CA THR A 194 8.20 -7.72 7.55
C THR A 194 7.72 -6.28 7.46
N HIS A 195 8.52 -5.31 7.92
CA HIS A 195 8.20 -3.89 7.79
C HIS A 195 8.07 -3.46 6.32
N GLN A 196 8.96 -3.95 5.43
CA GLN A 196 8.87 -3.66 3.99
C GLN A 196 7.59 -4.22 3.35
N SER A 197 7.20 -5.44 3.69
CA SER A 197 5.95 -6.05 3.21
C SER A 197 4.72 -5.32 3.71
N LEU A 198 4.71 -4.91 4.99
CA LEU A 198 3.65 -4.08 5.57
C LEU A 198 3.59 -2.69 4.95
N LEU A 199 4.73 -2.06 4.67
CA LEU A 199 4.76 -0.75 4.02
C LEU A 199 4.29 -0.86 2.55
N GLY A 200 4.64 -1.93 1.85
CA GLY A 200 4.09 -2.26 0.54
C GLY A 200 2.56 -2.42 0.56
N TYR A 201 2.03 -3.10 1.57
CA TYR A 201 0.58 -3.17 1.82
C TYR A 201 -0.02 -1.78 2.10
N ALA A 202 0.62 -0.99 2.95
CA ALA A 202 0.15 0.32 3.36
C ALA A 202 0.18 1.36 2.23
N SER A 203 1.11 1.24 1.29
CA SER A 203 1.36 2.23 0.25
C SER A 203 0.21 2.40 -0.76
N ASP A 204 -0.68 1.40 -0.87
CA ASP A 204 -1.86 1.47 -1.74
C ASP A 204 -3.08 2.17 -1.07
N PHE A 205 -3.01 2.46 0.24
CA PHE A 205 -4.05 3.24 0.91
C PHE A 205 -3.92 4.74 0.59
N ASN A 206 -5.07 5.40 0.43
CA ASN A 206 -5.18 6.86 0.26
C ASN A 206 -4.44 7.44 -0.96
N PHE A 207 -4.02 6.63 -1.92
CA PHE A 207 -3.14 7.05 -2.99
C PHE A 207 -3.90 7.76 -4.12
N LEU A 208 -4.75 7.04 -4.87
CA LEU A 208 -5.47 7.61 -6.01
C LEU A 208 -6.50 8.69 -5.65
N VAL A 209 -6.96 8.72 -4.41
CA VAL A 209 -7.92 9.76 -3.94
C VAL A 209 -7.39 11.17 -4.10
N VAL A 210 -6.07 11.34 -4.07
CA VAL A 210 -5.40 12.65 -4.23
C VAL A 210 -5.62 13.22 -5.63
N ALA A 211 -5.65 12.36 -6.66
CA ALA A 211 -5.93 12.78 -8.03
C ALA A 211 -7.39 13.21 -8.26
N LEU A 212 -8.32 12.89 -7.35
CA LEU A 212 -9.71 13.33 -7.43
C LEU A 212 -9.93 14.73 -6.81
N GLN A 213 -9.05 15.18 -5.92
CA GLN A 213 -9.20 16.43 -5.17
C GLN A 213 -9.38 17.66 -6.06
N PRO A 214 -8.59 17.90 -7.13
CA PRO A 214 -8.77 19.06 -8.00
C PRO A 214 -10.12 19.09 -8.73
N HIS A 215 -10.77 17.92 -8.84
CA HIS A 215 -12.05 17.77 -9.53
C HIS A 215 -13.25 17.86 -8.59
N GLY A 216 -13.02 17.99 -7.29
CA GLY A 216 -14.08 18.07 -6.29
C GLY A 216 -14.92 16.80 -6.19
N VAL A 217 -14.33 15.62 -6.45
CA VAL A 217 -15.03 14.34 -6.50
C VAL A 217 -14.59 13.46 -5.34
N GLY A 218 -15.56 12.84 -4.66
CA GLY A 218 -15.30 11.87 -3.59
C GLY A 218 -15.03 10.45 -4.14
N PHE A 219 -14.12 9.73 -3.51
CA PHE A 219 -13.76 8.35 -3.92
C PHE A 219 -14.94 7.38 -3.90
N LEU A 220 -15.88 7.56 -2.95
CA LEU A 220 -17.10 6.75 -2.80
C LEU A 220 -18.34 7.39 -3.43
N GLU A 221 -18.16 8.47 -4.18
CA GLU A 221 -19.27 9.15 -4.87
C GLU A 221 -19.90 8.21 -5.92
N SER A 222 -21.23 8.26 -6.02
CA SER A 222 -21.96 7.42 -6.98
C SER A 222 -21.52 7.66 -8.42
N GLY A 223 -21.38 6.60 -9.20
CA GLY A 223 -20.91 6.65 -10.60
C GLY A 223 -19.39 6.69 -10.74
N MET A 224 -18.62 6.87 -9.65
CA MET A 224 -17.15 6.84 -9.75
C MET A 224 -16.63 5.41 -9.85
N GLN A 225 -15.75 5.20 -10.84
CA GLN A 225 -14.91 4.02 -10.98
C GLN A 225 -13.46 4.42 -10.80
N VAL A 226 -12.85 3.97 -9.70
CA VAL A 226 -11.42 4.18 -9.41
C VAL A 226 -10.77 2.81 -9.23
N ALA A 227 -9.65 2.58 -9.91
CA ALA A 227 -8.91 1.33 -9.81
C ALA A 227 -7.44 1.57 -10.18
N THR A 228 -6.54 0.99 -9.42
CA THR A 228 -5.10 0.99 -9.69
C THR A 228 -4.79 0.24 -10.99
N ILE A 229 -3.92 0.80 -11.82
CA ILE A 229 -3.37 0.17 -13.03
C ILE A 229 -1.98 -0.38 -12.73
N ASP A 230 -1.10 0.45 -12.19
CA ASP A 230 0.25 0.09 -11.80
C ASP A 230 0.58 0.62 -10.40
N HIS A 231 1.63 0.07 -9.82
CA HIS A 231 2.19 0.56 -8.56
C HIS A 231 3.68 0.22 -8.50
N SER A 232 4.49 1.22 -8.24
CA SER A 232 5.94 1.07 -8.08
C SER A 232 6.40 1.69 -6.77
N MET A 233 7.40 1.07 -6.14
CA MET A 233 7.96 1.56 -4.88
C MET A 233 9.45 1.32 -4.81
N TRP A 234 10.17 2.26 -4.19
CA TRP A 234 11.59 2.17 -3.87
C TRP A 234 11.78 2.33 -2.37
N PHE A 235 12.55 1.43 -1.77
CA PHE A 235 12.96 1.50 -0.37
C PHE A 235 14.37 2.07 -0.32
N HIS A 236 14.55 3.18 0.37
CA HIS A 236 15.81 3.93 0.39
C HIS A 236 16.64 3.66 1.65
N ARG A 237 15.98 3.54 2.81
CA ARG A 237 16.64 3.36 4.10
C ARG A 237 15.83 2.44 4.99
N PRO A 238 16.46 1.78 5.97
CA PRO A 238 15.74 1.03 7.00
C PRO A 238 14.75 1.92 7.76
N PHE A 239 13.65 1.34 8.19
CA PHE A 239 12.61 2.00 8.98
C PHE A 239 11.92 0.98 9.88
N ASN A 240 11.19 1.49 10.87
CA ASN A 240 10.36 0.69 11.77
C ASN A 240 8.92 1.21 11.72
N LEU A 241 7.97 0.36 11.32
CA LEU A 241 6.56 0.75 11.20
C LEU A 241 5.83 0.76 12.57
N ASN A 242 6.52 0.38 13.66
CA ASN A 242 6.04 0.64 15.01
C ASN A 242 6.06 2.15 15.33
N GLU A 243 6.92 2.89 14.63
CA GLU A 243 7.01 4.35 14.70
C GLU A 243 6.17 5.00 13.60
N TRP A 244 5.86 6.29 13.80
CA TRP A 244 5.12 7.04 12.80
C TRP A 244 5.95 7.32 11.56
N LEU A 245 5.37 7.06 10.40
CA LEU A 245 5.85 7.51 9.10
C LEU A 245 4.88 8.53 8.50
N LEU A 246 5.38 9.66 8.03
CA LEU A 246 4.62 10.60 7.22
C LEU A 246 4.57 10.11 5.78
N TYR A 247 3.39 9.83 5.26
CA TYR A 247 3.17 9.59 3.85
C TYR A 247 2.66 10.88 3.20
N SER A 248 3.51 11.52 2.41
CA SER A 248 3.21 12.73 1.65
C SER A 248 2.98 12.37 0.20
N VAL A 249 1.79 12.63 -0.31
CA VAL A 249 1.30 12.18 -1.61
C VAL A 249 0.85 13.38 -2.42
N GLU A 250 1.22 13.44 -3.71
CA GLU A 250 0.78 14.46 -4.65
C GLU A 250 0.34 13.86 -5.99
N SER A 251 -0.65 14.46 -6.63
CA SER A 251 -1.01 14.14 -8.00
C SER A 251 -0.53 15.26 -8.93
N THR A 252 0.35 14.92 -9.84
CA THR A 252 0.93 15.88 -10.78
C THR A 252 0.19 15.94 -12.11
N SER A 253 -0.70 14.97 -12.39
CA SER A 253 -1.44 14.90 -13.64
C SER A 253 -2.69 14.04 -13.54
N ALA A 254 -3.75 14.47 -14.23
CA ALA A 254 -4.90 13.65 -14.57
C ALA A 254 -5.25 13.87 -16.03
N SER A 255 -5.34 12.79 -16.82
CA SER A 255 -5.65 12.87 -18.25
C SER A 255 -6.21 11.53 -18.76
N SER A 256 -7.01 11.57 -19.82
CA SER A 256 -7.54 10.35 -20.48
C SER A 256 -8.16 9.36 -19.49
N ALA A 257 -8.95 9.85 -18.52
CA ALA A 257 -9.57 9.08 -17.45
C ALA A 257 -8.57 8.32 -16.56
N ARG A 258 -7.34 8.80 -16.41
CA ARG A 258 -6.32 8.30 -15.47
C ARG A 258 -5.82 9.42 -14.58
N GLY A 259 -5.45 9.07 -13.35
CA GLY A 259 -4.72 9.92 -12.41
C GLY A 259 -3.34 9.34 -12.16
N PHE A 260 -2.34 10.21 -12.20
CA PHE A 260 -0.96 9.89 -11.85
C PHE A 260 -0.62 10.49 -10.49
N VAL A 261 -0.07 9.67 -9.61
CA VAL A 261 0.20 10.04 -8.21
C VAL A 261 1.59 9.57 -7.82
N ARG A 262 2.30 10.36 -7.05
CA ARG A 262 3.57 10.00 -6.42
C ARG A 262 3.56 10.29 -4.93
N GLY A 263 4.32 9.54 -4.16
CA GLY A 263 4.36 9.69 -2.71
C GLY A 263 5.72 9.37 -2.12
N GLU A 264 5.98 9.91 -0.95
CA GLU A 264 7.23 9.77 -0.20
C GLU A 264 6.91 9.47 1.27
N PHE A 265 7.60 8.48 1.84
CA PHE A 265 7.50 8.14 3.25
C PHE A 265 8.69 8.67 4.00
N TYR A 266 8.44 9.38 5.10
CA TYR A 266 9.47 9.95 5.98
C TYR A 266 9.25 9.47 7.41
N THR A 267 10.35 9.26 8.15
CA THR A 267 10.30 9.12 9.61
C THR A 267 9.95 10.47 10.26
N GLN A 268 9.63 10.49 11.56
CA GLN A 268 9.31 11.74 12.28
C GLN A 268 10.47 12.73 12.32
N ASP A 269 11.70 12.26 12.28
CA ASP A 269 12.93 13.06 12.22
C ASP A 269 13.34 13.44 10.78
N GLY A 270 12.50 13.14 9.79
CA GLY A 270 12.64 13.64 8.43
C GLY A 270 13.49 12.77 7.52
N ILE A 271 13.77 11.51 7.85
CA ILE A 271 14.51 10.59 6.99
C ILE A 271 13.57 10.02 5.92
N LEU A 272 13.92 10.18 4.64
CA LEU A 272 13.21 9.58 3.52
C LEU A 272 13.50 8.07 3.46
N VAL A 273 12.49 7.26 3.71
CA VAL A 273 12.62 5.79 3.78
C VAL A 273 12.09 5.08 2.55
N ALA A 274 11.08 5.64 1.87
CA ALA A 274 10.55 5.06 0.64
C ALA A 274 9.91 6.10 -0.28
N SER A 275 9.84 5.78 -1.58
CA SER A 275 9.10 6.54 -2.59
C SER A 275 8.17 5.63 -3.37
N THR A 276 7.02 6.16 -3.78
CA THR A 276 5.97 5.44 -4.52
C THR A 276 5.51 6.21 -5.73
N VAL A 277 5.07 5.47 -6.76
CA VAL A 277 4.41 6.04 -7.95
C VAL A 277 3.29 5.09 -8.36
N GLN A 278 2.15 5.66 -8.77
CA GLN A 278 0.99 4.90 -9.21
C GLN A 278 0.20 5.65 -10.28
N GLU A 279 -0.26 4.93 -11.30
CA GLU A 279 -1.32 5.38 -12.18
C GLU A 279 -2.58 4.56 -11.94
N GLY A 280 -3.74 5.19 -12.01
CA GLY A 280 -5.02 4.50 -11.87
C GLY A 280 -6.11 5.09 -12.74
N VAL A 281 -7.13 4.27 -13.02
CA VAL A 281 -8.35 4.70 -13.69
C VAL A 281 -9.15 5.60 -12.76
N MET A 282 -9.63 6.72 -13.29
CA MET A 282 -10.60 7.61 -12.67
C MET A 282 -11.69 7.91 -13.71
N ARG A 283 -12.83 7.23 -13.62
CA ARG A 283 -13.94 7.41 -14.56
C ARG A 283 -15.22 7.74 -13.83
N ARG A 284 -15.97 8.70 -14.36
CA ARG A 284 -17.38 8.88 -14.01
C ARG A 284 -18.20 8.10 -15.04
N ARG A 285 -19.03 7.19 -14.54
CA ARG A 285 -20.07 6.52 -15.37
C ARG A 285 -21.39 7.17 -15.05
N ASP A 286 -22.05 7.63 -16.06
CA ASP A 286 -23.41 8.17 -16.00
C ASP A 286 -24.41 7.07 -15.62
#